data_d8f544db6e7092969fc7a42a21f55027
#
_entry.id   d8f544db6e7092969fc7a42a21f55027
#
_cell.length_a   1.000
_cell.length_b   1.000
_cell.length_c   1.000
_cell.angle_alpha   90.00
_cell.angle_beta   90.00
_cell.angle_gamma   90.00
#
_symmetry.space_group_name_H-M   'P 1'
#
loop_
_entity.id
_entity.type
_entity.pdbx_description
1 polymer ?
#
loop_
_entity_poly.entity_id
_entity_poly.type
_entity_poly.pdbx_seq_one_letter_code
_entity_poly.pdbx_strand_id
1 'polypeptide(L)' 'VAVEQATKAIDYKKFKPRTKTAFIFGNEAEGLPPKILRRCCQVIEIPMRGKKESLNVAVAAGIILFRTLNI' A
#
# COMPACT_ATOMS: atom_id res chain seq x y z
N VAL A 1 1.69 8.27 1.14
CA VAL A 1 1.46 7.13 0.24
C VAL A 1 0.51 6.15 0.91
N ALA A 2 -0.61 5.89 0.31
CA ALA A 2 -1.56 4.92 0.81
C ALA A 2 -1.22 3.54 0.26
N VAL A 3 -1.35 2.52 1.11
CA VAL A 3 -1.19 1.13 0.69
C VAL A 3 -2.58 0.50 0.72
N GLU A 4 -3.14 0.29 -0.47
CA GLU A 4 -4.51 -0.18 -0.60
C GLU A 4 -4.72 -0.77 -1.98
N GLN A 5 -5.54 -1.81 -2.08
CA GLN A 5 -5.96 -2.30 -3.39
C GLN A 5 -7.04 -1.39 -3.93
N ALA A 6 -6.73 -0.67 -4.98
CA ALA A 6 -7.65 0.30 -5.56
C ALA A 6 -7.43 0.38 -7.06
N THR A 7 -8.44 0.88 -7.76
CA THR A 7 -8.41 0.96 -9.23
C THR A 7 -7.22 1.78 -9.73
N LYS A 8 -6.85 2.82 -9.02
CA LYS A 8 -5.75 3.71 -9.42
C LYS A 8 -4.41 3.36 -8.78
N ALA A 9 -4.35 2.26 -8.02
CA ALA A 9 -3.12 1.89 -7.35
C ALA A 9 -2.09 1.38 -8.35
N ILE A 10 -0.83 1.69 -8.09
CA ILE A 10 0.29 1.13 -8.85
C ILE A 10 0.93 -0.01 -8.06
N ASP A 11 1.57 -0.91 -8.77
CA ASP A 11 2.31 -2.01 -8.15
C ASP A 11 3.39 -1.43 -7.25
N TYR A 12 3.47 -1.90 -5.99
CA TYR A 12 4.45 -1.41 -5.03
C TYR A 12 5.88 -1.52 -5.52
N LYS A 13 6.17 -2.45 -6.41
CA LYS A 13 7.50 -2.63 -6.96
C LYS A 13 7.93 -1.49 -7.88
N LYS A 14 6.98 -0.72 -8.38
CA LYS A 14 7.24 0.42 -9.25
C LYS A 14 7.37 1.73 -8.48
N PHE A 15 7.03 1.70 -7.21
CA PHE A 15 7.11 2.89 -6.37
C PHE A 15 8.54 3.15 -5.93
N LYS A 16 8.97 4.40 -6.06
CA LYS A 16 10.28 4.84 -5.56
C LYS A 16 10.06 5.90 -4.50
N PRO A 17 10.44 5.64 -3.25
CA PRO A 17 10.23 6.61 -2.18
C PRO A 17 11.15 7.81 -2.33
N ARG A 18 10.66 8.94 -1.85
CA ARG A 18 11.48 10.14 -1.73
C ARG A 18 12.15 10.13 -0.35
N THR A 19 12.95 11.18 -0.07
CA THR A 19 13.70 11.28 1.18
C THR A 19 12.83 11.09 2.41
N LYS A 20 11.64 11.69 2.42
CA LYS A 20 10.70 11.54 3.52
C LYS A 20 9.41 10.98 2.97
N THR A 21 9.06 9.78 3.42
CA THR A 21 7.88 9.10 2.94
C THR A 21 7.13 8.49 4.12
N ALA A 22 5.83 8.75 4.19
CA ALA A 22 4.95 8.12 5.16
C ALA A 22 4.04 7.15 4.42
N PHE A 23 3.89 5.96 4.97
CA PHE A 23 2.97 4.96 4.45
C PHE A 23 1.75 4.87 5.36
N ILE A 24 0.57 4.83 4.76
CA ILE A 24 -0.68 4.72 5.50
C ILE A 24 -1.35 3.41 5.11
N PHE A 25 -1.61 2.57 6.10
CA PHE A 25 -2.25 1.28 5.89
C PHE A 25 -3.67 1.31 6.46
N GLY A 26 -4.60 0.72 5.73
CA GLY A 26 -5.95 0.55 6.23
C GLY A 26 -6.08 -0.71 7.06
N ASN A 27 -7.19 -0.84 7.80
CA ASN A 27 -7.44 -2.07 8.52
C ASN A 27 -7.87 -3.18 7.54
N GLU A 28 -7.81 -4.43 8.01
CA GLU A 28 -8.01 -5.59 7.15
C GLU A 28 -9.44 -5.73 6.64
N ALA A 29 -10.41 -5.24 7.40
CA ALA A 29 -11.81 -5.42 7.05
C ALA A 29 -12.32 -4.30 6.12
N GLU A 30 -11.98 -3.08 6.41
CA GLU A 30 -12.56 -1.92 5.73
C GLU A 30 -11.59 -1.18 4.79
N GLY A 31 -10.29 -1.38 4.97
CA GLY A 31 -9.29 -0.63 4.23
C GLY A 31 -9.26 0.84 4.65
N LEU A 32 -8.77 1.68 3.76
CA LEU A 32 -8.69 3.12 4.02
C LEU A 32 -9.96 3.82 3.55
N PRO A 33 -10.46 4.79 4.33
CA PRO A 33 -11.61 5.58 3.88
C PRO A 33 -11.27 6.33 2.59
N PRO A 34 -12.24 6.49 1.68
CA PRO A 34 -12.01 7.23 0.43
C PRO A 34 -11.47 8.64 0.65
N LYS A 35 -11.86 9.28 1.74
CA LYS A 35 -11.39 10.61 2.09
C LYS A 35 -9.88 10.63 2.31
N ILE A 36 -9.36 9.61 2.96
CA ILE A 36 -7.91 9.48 3.19
C ILE A 36 -7.19 9.19 1.88
N LEU A 37 -7.75 8.29 1.06
CA LEU A 37 -7.15 7.95 -0.23
C LEU A 37 -7.01 9.18 -1.12
N ARG A 38 -8.01 10.05 -1.12
CA ARG A 38 -7.97 11.26 -1.93
C ARG A 38 -6.89 12.25 -1.49
N ARG A 39 -6.47 12.19 -0.24
CA ARG A 39 -5.42 13.06 0.29
C ARG A 39 -4.01 12.52 0.07
N CYS A 40 -3.89 11.28 -0.31
CA CYS A 40 -2.58 10.69 -0.54
C CYS A 40 -2.09 11.03 -1.95
N CYS A 41 -0.79 11.34 -2.05
CA CYS A 41 -0.17 11.65 -3.34
C CYS A 41 -0.16 10.45 -4.25
N GLN A 42 0.01 9.26 -3.68
CA GLN A 42 0.02 8.02 -4.44
C GLN A 42 -0.65 6.90 -3.66
N VAL A 43 -1.20 5.95 -4.39
CA VAL A 43 -1.73 4.72 -3.85
C VAL A 43 -0.94 3.58 -4.48
N ILE A 44 -0.39 2.72 -3.64
CA ILE A 44 0.35 1.55 -4.12
C ILE A 44 -0.31 0.29 -3.60
N GLU A 45 -0.12 -0.81 -4.30
CA GLU A 45 -0.70 -2.09 -3.90
C GLU A 45 0.29 -3.22 -4.05
N ILE A 46 0.07 -4.26 -3.27
CA ILE A 46 0.71 -5.55 -3.48
C ILE A 46 -0.27 -6.36 -4.29
N PRO A 47 0.04 -6.68 -5.56
CA PRO A 47 -0.90 -7.43 -6.39
C PRO A 47 -1.22 -8.79 -5.77
N MET A 48 -2.49 -9.11 -5.67
CA MET A 48 -2.95 -10.37 -5.11
C MET A 48 -3.37 -11.31 -6.22
N ARG A 49 -3.03 -12.58 -6.06
CA ARG A 49 -3.45 -13.62 -6.99
C ARG A 49 -4.51 -14.49 -6.32
N GLY A 50 -5.44 -14.99 -7.11
CA GLY A 50 -6.52 -15.82 -6.61
C GLY A 50 -7.63 -14.99 -6.00
N LYS A 51 -8.36 -15.61 -5.05
CA LYS A 51 -9.55 -15.01 -4.47
C LYS A 51 -9.29 -14.17 -3.23
N LYS A 52 -8.09 -14.18 -2.73
CA LYS A 52 -7.78 -13.45 -1.51
C LYS A 52 -7.64 -11.97 -1.84
N GLU A 53 -8.35 -11.14 -1.10
CA GLU A 53 -8.47 -9.72 -1.41
C GLU A 53 -7.41 -8.85 -0.74
N SER A 54 -6.85 -9.30 0.37
CA SER A 54 -5.89 -8.49 1.10
C SER A 54 -4.95 -9.34 1.94
N LEU A 55 -3.81 -8.77 2.27
CA LEU A 55 -2.86 -9.36 3.21
C LEU A 55 -3.07 -8.73 4.58
N ASN A 56 -2.63 -9.44 5.60
CA ASN A 56 -2.53 -8.88 6.94
C ASN A 56 -1.66 -7.62 6.89
N VAL A 57 -2.04 -6.59 7.64
CA VAL A 57 -1.35 -5.31 7.62
C VAL A 57 0.12 -5.44 8.00
N ALA A 58 0.44 -6.25 9.00
CA ALA A 58 1.84 -6.44 9.41
C ALA A 58 2.67 -7.07 8.29
N VAL A 59 2.10 -8.05 7.60
CA VAL A 59 2.78 -8.70 6.47
C VAL A 59 2.97 -7.72 5.34
N ALA A 60 1.93 -6.97 5.00
CA ALA A 60 1.99 -5.97 3.94
C ALA A 60 3.03 -4.90 4.27
N ALA A 61 3.06 -4.43 5.52
CA ALA A 61 4.03 -3.43 5.95
C ALA A 61 5.46 -3.96 5.81
N GLY A 62 5.69 -5.21 6.20
CA GLY A 62 7.00 -5.82 6.05
C GLY A 62 7.44 -5.85 4.60
N ILE A 63 6.58 -6.32 3.71
CA ILE A 63 6.89 -6.41 2.29
C ILE A 63 7.22 -5.02 1.72
N ILE A 64 6.37 -4.04 1.98
CA ILE A 64 6.52 -2.69 1.44
C ILE A 64 7.80 -2.03 1.98
N LEU A 65 8.02 -2.09 3.29
CA LEU A 65 9.16 -1.41 3.89
C LEU A 65 10.49 -2.04 3.46
N PHE A 66 10.58 -3.36 3.44
CA PHE A 66 11.80 -4.02 3.00
C PHE A 66 12.10 -3.71 1.54
N ARG A 67 11.08 -3.73 0.70
CA ARG A 67 11.27 -3.43 -0.72
C ARG A 67 11.71 -1.98 -0.95
N THR A 68 11.05 -1.02 -0.30
CA THR A 68 11.32 0.39 -0.56
C THR A 68 12.60 0.87 0.09
N LEU A 69 12.97 0.30 1.24
CA LEU A 69 14.22 0.62 1.90
C LEU A 69 15.40 -0.17 1.34
N ASN A 70 15.13 -1.15 0.52
CA ASN A 70 16.15 -1.98 -0.14
C ASN A 70 17.04 -2.71 0.88
N ILE A 71 16.41 -3.27 1.91
CA ILE A 71 17.11 -4.01 2.95
C ILE A 71 16.73 -5.49 2.96
#